data_32cbdf3b97121e7e32d52d1936acfbb9
#
_entry.id   32cbdf3b97121e7e32d52d1936acfbb9
#
_cell.length_a   1.000
_cell.length_b   1.000
_cell.length_c   1.000
_cell.angle_alpha   90.00
_cell.angle_beta   90.00
_cell.angle_gamma   90.00
#
_symmetry.space_group_name_H-M   'P 1'
#
loop_
_entity.id
_entity.type
_entity.pdbx_description
1 polymer ?
#
loop_
_entity_poly.entity_id
_entity_poly.type
_entity_poly.pdbx_seq_one_letter_code
_entity_poly.pdbx_strand_id
1 'polypeptide(L)'
;GEHLSVQELATPVAADVLETIHQQGLTPYVSSFDGEADRLYCPPAVNAGMEWYIADRRSHSDPRLQFVDDVSIGLADQIVCITVIGDETSTRQLHQDLLQQRDGQLRMYHWQNDYSPGWHWLTIQDIHVSKAHALEELVARYVETPCEIVAFGDQNNDIEMLTHADRPIAVA
;
A
#
# COMPACT_ATOMS: atom_id res chain seq x y z
N GLY A 1 -14.60 7.52 9.42
CA GLY A 1 -15.30 6.22 9.61
C GLY A 1 -14.55 5.38 10.61
N GLU A 2 -15.15 4.33 11.10
CA GLU A 2 -14.52 3.37 11.99
C GLU A 2 -13.95 2.22 11.13
N HIS A 3 -12.70 1.80 11.38
CA HIS A 3 -12.13 0.63 10.72
C HIS A 3 -12.74 -0.65 11.30
N LEU A 4 -13.17 -1.56 10.43
CA LEU A 4 -13.71 -2.87 10.82
C LEU A 4 -12.59 -3.87 11.13
N SER A 5 -11.49 -3.77 10.39
CA SER A 5 -10.23 -4.48 10.64
C SER A 5 -9.07 -3.67 10.06
N VAL A 6 -7.86 -3.91 10.55
CA VAL A 6 -6.63 -3.33 10.04
C VAL A 6 -5.62 -4.46 9.87
N GLN A 7 -5.17 -4.69 8.64
CA GLN A 7 -4.09 -5.62 8.34
C GLN A 7 -2.79 -4.83 8.26
N GLU A 8 -1.91 -5.05 9.20
CA GLU A 8 -0.64 -4.34 9.33
C GLU A 8 0.56 -5.21 8.96
N LEU A 9 1.64 -4.58 8.54
CA LEU A 9 2.97 -5.19 8.53
C LEU A 9 3.44 -5.35 9.97
N ALA A 10 3.88 -6.54 10.33
CA ALA A 10 4.50 -6.75 11.64
C ALA A 10 5.67 -5.75 11.83
N THR A 11 5.72 -5.07 12.98
CA THR A 11 6.71 -4.00 13.24
C THR A 11 8.17 -4.39 12.91
N PRO A 12 8.66 -5.61 13.26
CA PRO A 12 10.02 -6.01 12.86
C PRO A 12 10.19 -6.12 11.35
N VAL A 13 9.16 -6.58 10.62
CA VAL A 13 9.20 -6.68 9.15
C VAL A 13 9.21 -5.28 8.53
N ALA A 14 8.35 -4.38 9.03
CA ALA A 14 8.30 -2.99 8.57
C ALA A 14 9.65 -2.27 8.79
N ALA A 15 10.26 -2.46 9.97
CA ALA A 15 11.57 -1.87 10.27
C ALA A 15 12.66 -2.35 9.30
N ASP A 16 12.74 -3.66 9.04
CA ASP A 16 13.72 -4.23 8.11
C ASP A 16 13.46 -3.76 6.66
N VAL A 17 12.21 -3.62 6.26
CA VAL A 17 11.84 -3.06 4.93
C VAL A 17 12.30 -1.61 4.83
N LEU A 18 12.05 -0.77 5.83
CA LEU A 18 12.50 0.62 5.86
C LEU A 18 14.03 0.72 5.82
N GLU A 19 14.74 -0.15 6.56
CA GLU A 19 16.19 -0.20 6.53
C GLU A 19 16.71 -0.58 5.14
N THR A 20 16.12 -1.59 4.49
CA THR A 20 16.51 -2.01 3.13
C THR A 20 16.31 -0.87 2.13
N ILE A 21 15.19 -0.13 2.22
CA ILE A 21 14.92 1.03 1.36
C ILE A 21 15.98 2.11 1.55
N HIS A 22 16.32 2.45 2.80
CA HIS A 22 17.33 3.46 3.11
C HIS A 22 18.74 3.04 2.67
N GLN A 23 19.11 1.76 2.81
CA GLN A 23 20.40 1.23 2.34
C GLN A 23 20.57 1.37 0.83
N GLN A 24 19.49 1.37 0.07
CA GLN A 24 19.49 1.61 -1.38
C GLN A 24 19.38 3.10 -1.75
N GLY A 25 19.43 3.99 -0.78
CA GLY A 25 19.32 5.45 -0.99
C GLY A 25 17.95 5.91 -1.45
N LEU A 26 16.91 5.09 -1.23
CA LEU A 26 15.53 5.41 -1.56
C LEU A 26 14.78 6.00 -0.36
N THR A 27 13.72 6.74 -0.65
CA THR A 27 12.92 7.45 0.35
C THR A 27 11.48 6.98 0.30
N PRO A 28 10.94 6.34 1.37
CA PRO A 28 9.58 5.83 1.38
C PRO A 28 8.57 6.83 1.93
N TYR A 29 7.31 6.68 1.53
CA TYR A 29 6.14 7.13 2.27
C TYR A 29 5.61 5.98 3.13
N VAL A 30 5.07 6.29 4.31
CA VAL A 30 4.51 5.29 5.22
C VAL A 30 3.06 5.64 5.52
N SER A 31 2.15 4.73 5.17
CA SER A 31 0.74 4.80 5.55
C SER A 31 0.51 3.93 6.79
N SER A 32 -0.12 4.49 7.80
CA SER A 32 -0.37 3.82 9.07
C SER A 32 -1.73 4.19 9.66
N PHE A 33 -2.12 3.46 10.71
CA PHE A 33 -3.23 3.77 11.58
C PHE A 33 -2.73 3.84 13.02
N ASP A 34 -2.95 4.96 13.70
CA ASP A 34 -2.46 5.19 15.07
C ASP A 34 -3.42 4.71 16.18
N GLY A 35 -4.51 4.01 15.78
CA GLY A 35 -5.60 3.58 16.67
C GLY A 35 -6.80 4.51 16.65
N GLU A 36 -6.65 5.74 16.16
CA GLU A 36 -7.72 6.75 16.07
C GLU A 36 -7.91 7.27 14.64
N ALA A 37 -6.81 7.50 13.91
CA ALA A 37 -6.82 8.10 12.58
C ALA A 37 -5.77 7.48 11.66
N ASP A 38 -6.08 7.51 10.35
CA ASP A 38 -5.10 7.20 9.32
C ASP A 38 -4.03 8.29 9.23
N ARG A 39 -2.78 7.88 9.01
CA ARG A 39 -1.61 8.74 8.81
C ARG A 39 -0.93 8.42 7.50
N LEU A 40 -0.37 9.43 6.86
CA LEU A 40 0.54 9.29 5.74
C LEU A 40 1.79 10.10 6.04
N TYR A 41 2.82 9.45 6.52
CA TYR A 41 4.11 10.08 6.82
C TYR A 41 4.87 10.38 5.55
N CYS A 42 5.16 11.65 5.35
CA CYS A 42 5.71 12.22 4.13
C CYS A 42 7.06 12.88 4.43
N PRO A 43 8.18 12.25 4.06
CA PRO A 43 9.49 12.91 4.12
C PRO A 43 9.61 13.96 3.00
N PRO A 44 10.64 14.81 3.02
CA PRO A 44 10.94 15.71 1.91
C PRO A 44 11.03 14.95 0.58
N ALA A 45 10.37 15.47 -0.45
CA ALA A 45 10.42 14.88 -1.79
C ALA A 45 11.84 15.02 -2.37
N VAL A 46 12.37 13.92 -2.90
CA VAL A 46 13.72 13.86 -3.49
C VAL A 46 13.70 13.70 -5.01
N ASN A 47 12.51 13.56 -5.60
CA ASN A 47 12.32 13.45 -7.06
C ASN A 47 10.95 14.00 -7.49
N ALA A 48 10.80 14.25 -8.79
CA ALA A 48 9.57 14.83 -9.34
C ALA A 48 8.33 13.91 -9.20
N GLY A 49 8.49 12.59 -9.14
CA GLY A 49 7.39 11.66 -8.87
C GLY A 49 6.83 11.81 -7.46
N MET A 50 7.70 12.00 -6.48
CA MET A 50 7.31 12.29 -5.10
C MET A 50 6.66 13.67 -4.97
N GLU A 51 7.19 14.69 -5.66
CA GLU A 51 6.60 16.03 -5.70
C GLU A 51 5.17 15.98 -6.27
N TRP A 52 5.00 15.28 -7.38
CA TRP A 52 3.69 15.06 -7.99
C TRP A 52 2.71 14.40 -7.02
N TYR A 53 3.14 13.32 -6.34
CA TYR A 53 2.29 12.60 -5.39
C TYR A 53 1.79 13.48 -4.24
N ILE A 54 2.69 14.27 -3.65
CA ILE A 54 2.32 15.21 -2.58
C ILE A 54 1.41 16.32 -3.09
N ALA A 55 1.68 16.86 -4.29
CA ALA A 55 0.83 17.89 -4.91
C ALA A 55 -0.58 17.37 -5.16
N ASP A 56 -0.71 16.13 -5.66
CA ASP A 56 -1.99 15.46 -5.87
C ASP A 56 -2.75 15.31 -4.54
N ARG A 57 -2.11 14.77 -3.49
CA ARG A 57 -2.73 14.60 -2.17
C ARG A 57 -3.18 15.94 -1.56
N ARG A 58 -2.37 16.98 -1.68
CA ARG A 58 -2.72 18.34 -1.22
C ARG A 58 -3.91 18.91 -1.99
N SER A 59 -3.99 18.69 -3.31
CA SER A 59 -5.11 19.17 -4.12
C SER A 59 -6.45 18.58 -3.70
N HIS A 60 -6.44 17.35 -3.16
CA HIS A 60 -7.60 16.66 -2.61
C HIS A 60 -7.79 16.89 -1.10
N SER A 61 -7.02 17.79 -0.49
CA SER A 61 -7.09 18.09 0.96
C SER A 61 -6.99 16.84 1.83
N ASP A 62 -6.08 15.91 1.48
CA ASP A 62 -5.91 14.64 2.19
C ASP A 62 -5.53 14.88 3.66
N PRO A 63 -6.42 14.57 4.63
CA PRO A 63 -6.22 14.88 6.04
C PRO A 63 -5.14 14.01 6.72
N ARG A 64 -4.69 12.95 6.04
CA ARG A 64 -3.71 12.00 6.60
C ARG A 64 -2.28 12.51 6.54
N LEU A 65 -2.00 13.55 5.73
CA LEU A 65 -0.65 14.06 5.48
C LEU A 65 0.05 14.51 6.76
N GLN A 66 1.17 13.88 7.08
CA GLN A 66 2.08 14.22 8.18
C GLN A 66 3.48 14.43 7.60
N PHE A 67 3.95 15.69 7.58
CA PHE A 67 5.28 16.00 7.07
C PHE A 67 6.32 15.77 8.17
N VAL A 68 7.27 14.88 7.91
CA VAL A 68 8.30 14.43 8.87
C VAL A 68 9.65 14.31 8.18
N ASP A 69 10.73 14.47 8.92
CA ASP A 69 12.09 14.25 8.39
C ASP A 69 12.45 12.75 8.40
N ASP A 70 11.88 11.98 9.32
CA ASP A 70 12.12 10.55 9.49
C ASP A 70 10.79 9.79 9.59
N VAL A 71 10.53 8.93 8.62
CA VAL A 71 9.30 8.11 8.57
C VAL A 71 9.31 6.93 9.54
N SER A 72 10.45 6.62 10.18
CA SER A 72 10.54 5.57 11.20
C SER A 72 9.67 5.86 12.43
N ILE A 73 9.24 7.10 12.62
CA ILE A 73 8.23 7.47 13.62
C ILE A 73 6.94 6.66 13.46
N GLY A 74 6.60 6.28 12.22
CA GLY A 74 5.44 5.45 11.91
C GLY A 74 5.52 4.02 12.44
N LEU A 75 6.71 3.55 12.89
CA LEU A 75 6.84 2.23 13.54
C LEU A 75 6.13 2.15 14.89
N ALA A 76 5.71 3.27 15.46
CA ALA A 76 4.87 3.32 16.65
C ALA A 76 3.39 3.01 16.36
N ASP A 77 2.98 3.11 15.09
CA ASP A 77 1.63 2.88 14.61
C ASP A 77 1.51 1.49 13.96
N GLN A 78 0.29 1.13 13.55
CA GLN A 78 0.02 -0.01 12.68
C GLN A 78 0.33 0.37 11.23
N ILE A 79 1.50 0.00 10.71
CA ILE A 79 1.87 0.28 9.32
C ILE A 79 1.08 -0.60 8.37
N VAL A 80 0.28 -0.01 7.50
CA VAL A 80 -0.56 -0.72 6.54
C VAL A 80 0.03 -0.76 5.13
N CYS A 81 0.90 0.20 4.78
CA CYS A 81 1.55 0.25 3.48
C CYS A 81 2.81 1.11 3.52
N ILE A 82 3.88 0.63 2.88
CA ILE A 82 5.08 1.41 2.59
C ILE A 82 5.12 1.62 1.07
N THR A 83 5.28 2.87 0.61
CA THR A 83 5.30 3.22 -0.81
C THR A 83 6.62 3.89 -1.16
N VAL A 84 7.30 3.36 -2.17
CA VAL A 84 8.50 3.97 -2.75
C VAL A 84 8.18 4.47 -4.15
N ILE A 85 8.57 5.72 -4.44
CA ILE A 85 8.43 6.33 -5.76
C ILE A 85 9.83 6.66 -6.27
N GLY A 86 10.20 6.05 -7.40
CA GLY A 86 11.53 6.18 -7.99
C GLY A 86 11.54 5.89 -9.49
N ASP A 87 12.73 5.87 -10.09
CA ASP A 87 12.90 5.36 -11.44
C ASP A 87 12.65 3.85 -11.50
N GLU A 88 12.44 3.33 -12.71
CA GLU A 88 12.13 1.90 -12.93
C GLU A 88 13.23 0.98 -12.40
N THR A 89 14.49 1.34 -12.61
CA THR A 89 15.62 0.48 -12.26
C THR A 89 15.73 0.33 -10.75
N SER A 90 15.73 1.43 -10.02
CA SER A 90 15.87 1.45 -8.57
C SER A 90 14.70 0.77 -7.86
N THR A 91 13.46 1.04 -8.29
CA THR A 91 12.27 0.43 -7.70
C THR A 91 12.15 -1.05 -8.03
N ARG A 92 12.58 -1.48 -9.23
CA ARG A 92 12.63 -2.89 -9.62
C ARG A 92 13.70 -3.67 -8.84
N GLN A 93 14.88 -3.07 -8.62
CA GLN A 93 15.92 -3.69 -7.82
C GLN A 93 15.45 -3.88 -6.37
N LEU A 94 14.88 -2.86 -5.76
CA LEU A 94 14.31 -2.96 -4.42
C LEU A 94 13.24 -4.07 -4.33
N HIS A 95 12.36 -4.15 -5.31
CA HIS A 95 11.33 -5.20 -5.37
C HIS A 95 11.96 -6.60 -5.39
N GLN A 96 12.99 -6.83 -6.20
CA GLN A 96 13.68 -8.12 -6.30
C GLN A 96 14.39 -8.48 -4.99
N ASP A 97 15.07 -7.53 -4.37
CA ASP A 97 15.78 -7.76 -3.12
C ASP A 97 14.84 -8.10 -1.97
N LEU A 98 13.71 -7.39 -1.87
CA LEU A 98 12.69 -7.67 -0.87
C LEU A 98 12.02 -9.03 -1.10
N LEU A 99 11.77 -9.44 -2.36
CA LEU A 99 11.28 -10.78 -2.68
C LEU A 99 12.24 -11.88 -2.19
N GLN A 100 13.56 -11.68 -2.38
CA GLN A 100 14.56 -12.65 -1.93
C GLN A 100 14.71 -12.69 -0.40
N GLN A 101 14.63 -11.54 0.27
CA GLN A 101 14.84 -11.44 1.71
C GLN A 101 13.61 -11.82 2.53
N ARG A 102 12.40 -11.61 1.97
CA ARG A 102 11.12 -11.71 2.67
C ARG A 102 10.08 -12.51 1.89
N ASP A 103 10.53 -13.61 1.25
CA ASP A 103 9.62 -14.49 0.51
C ASP A 103 8.45 -14.96 1.38
N GLY A 104 7.24 -14.85 0.84
CA GLY A 104 6.01 -15.23 1.53
C GLY A 104 5.57 -14.32 2.70
N GLN A 105 6.25 -13.18 2.94
CA GLN A 105 5.88 -12.24 4.00
C GLN A 105 5.27 -10.94 3.47
N LEU A 106 5.54 -10.60 2.22
CA LEU A 106 5.17 -9.32 1.63
C LEU A 106 4.30 -9.51 0.40
N ARG A 107 3.28 -8.69 0.28
CA ARG A 107 2.54 -8.44 -0.95
C ARG A 107 3.04 -7.14 -1.53
N MET A 108 3.51 -7.18 -2.76
CA MET A 108 4.10 -6.03 -3.42
C MET A 108 3.50 -5.83 -4.81
N TYR A 109 3.26 -4.56 -5.15
CA TYR A 109 2.83 -4.15 -6.49
C TYR A 109 3.80 -3.11 -7.01
N HIS A 110 4.32 -3.35 -8.23
CA HIS A 110 5.23 -2.46 -8.93
C HIS A 110 4.62 -2.07 -10.28
N TRP A 111 4.39 -0.76 -10.49
CA TRP A 111 3.80 -0.25 -11.73
C TRP A 111 4.30 1.15 -12.06
N GLN A 112 4.22 1.51 -13.34
CA GLN A 112 4.38 2.89 -13.78
C GLN A 112 3.08 3.66 -13.55
N ASN A 113 3.17 4.88 -13.04
CA ASN A 113 2.01 5.74 -12.88
C ASN A 113 1.79 6.56 -14.17
N ASP A 114 0.65 6.39 -14.80
CA ASP A 114 0.29 7.07 -16.05
C ASP A 114 0.17 8.60 -15.89
N TYR A 115 -0.17 9.08 -14.71
CA TYR A 115 -0.27 10.51 -14.39
C TYR A 115 1.09 11.17 -14.09
N SER A 116 2.14 10.37 -13.89
CA SER A 116 3.51 10.83 -13.66
C SER A 116 4.49 9.98 -14.48
N PRO A 117 4.51 10.14 -15.83
CA PRO A 117 5.30 9.30 -16.72
C PRO A 117 6.78 9.30 -16.36
N GLY A 118 7.39 8.11 -16.42
CA GLY A 118 8.80 7.90 -16.07
C GLY A 118 9.03 7.60 -14.60
N TRP A 119 8.01 7.72 -13.76
CA TRP A 119 8.09 7.34 -12.35
C TRP A 119 7.33 6.07 -12.07
N HIS A 120 7.92 5.22 -11.23
CA HIS A 120 7.37 3.93 -10.84
C HIS A 120 7.05 3.92 -9.36
N TRP A 121 5.94 3.28 -9.02
CA TRP A 121 5.48 3.03 -7.66
C TRP A 121 5.77 1.59 -7.28
N LEU A 122 6.35 1.39 -6.11
CA LEU A 122 6.41 0.10 -5.43
C LEU A 122 5.65 0.25 -4.12
N THR A 123 4.51 -0.42 -3.99
CA THR A 123 3.78 -0.55 -2.72
C THR A 123 4.12 -1.89 -2.07
N ILE A 124 4.32 -1.85 -0.76
CA ILE A 124 4.75 -2.96 0.07
C ILE A 124 3.77 -3.08 1.23
N GLN A 125 3.16 -4.24 1.37
CA GLN A 125 2.11 -4.53 2.34
C GLN A 125 2.33 -5.92 2.94
N ASP A 126 1.61 -6.26 4.00
CA ASP A 126 1.57 -7.63 4.52
C ASP A 126 1.03 -8.60 3.46
N ILE A 127 1.51 -9.85 3.46
CA ILE A 127 1.12 -10.86 2.46
C ILE A 127 -0.38 -11.14 2.45
N HIS A 128 -1.06 -10.99 3.58
CA HIS A 128 -2.49 -11.24 3.73
C HIS A 128 -3.38 -10.06 3.28
N VAL A 129 -2.79 -8.90 2.94
CA VAL A 129 -3.57 -7.78 2.41
C VAL A 129 -4.10 -8.12 1.03
N SER A 130 -5.40 -8.34 0.91
CA SER A 130 -6.09 -8.45 -0.36
C SER A 130 -7.53 -7.98 -0.27
N LYS A 131 -8.07 -7.49 -1.39
CA LYS A 131 -9.49 -7.11 -1.50
C LYS A 131 -10.41 -8.33 -1.34
N ALA A 132 -9.96 -9.51 -1.78
CA ALA A 132 -10.68 -10.76 -1.60
C ALA A 132 -10.80 -11.13 -0.13
N HIS A 133 -9.69 -11.12 0.61
CA HIS A 133 -9.70 -11.43 2.03
C HIS A 133 -10.56 -10.44 2.84
N ALA A 134 -10.46 -9.14 2.54
CA ALA A 134 -11.32 -8.14 3.18
C ALA A 134 -12.81 -8.38 2.88
N LEU A 135 -13.15 -8.79 1.65
CA LEU A 135 -14.52 -9.15 1.27
C LEU A 135 -15.01 -10.39 2.04
N GLU A 136 -14.20 -11.43 2.15
CA GLU A 136 -14.53 -12.64 2.92
C GLU A 136 -14.80 -12.32 4.39
N GLU A 137 -13.95 -11.49 5.02
CA GLU A 137 -14.15 -11.04 6.39
C GLU A 137 -15.45 -10.24 6.57
N LEU A 138 -15.77 -9.34 5.63
CA LEU A 138 -16.99 -8.56 5.67
C LEU A 138 -18.22 -9.47 5.55
N VAL A 139 -18.22 -10.40 4.62
CA VAL A 139 -19.31 -11.38 4.45
C VAL A 139 -19.48 -12.21 5.72
N ALA A 140 -18.40 -12.76 6.26
CA ALA A 140 -18.44 -13.59 7.44
C ALA A 140 -18.99 -12.88 8.70
N ARG A 141 -18.76 -11.57 8.81
CA ARG A 141 -19.13 -10.78 10.01
C ARG A 141 -20.49 -10.11 9.92
N TYR A 142 -20.90 -9.67 8.71
CA TYR A 142 -21.99 -8.71 8.56
C TYR A 142 -23.09 -9.14 7.61
N VAL A 143 -22.91 -10.25 6.88
CA VAL A 143 -23.87 -10.69 5.88
C VAL A 143 -24.53 -12.02 6.30
N GLU A 144 -25.85 -12.05 6.25
CA GLU A 144 -26.59 -13.30 6.42
C GLU A 144 -26.39 -14.19 5.19
N THR A 145 -26.08 -15.46 5.41
CA THR A 145 -25.90 -16.45 4.34
C THR A 145 -27.18 -17.27 4.15
N PRO A 146 -27.52 -17.71 2.90
CA PRO A 146 -26.73 -17.53 1.67
C PRO A 146 -26.84 -16.12 1.08
N CYS A 147 -25.76 -15.61 0.50
CA CYS A 147 -25.70 -14.32 -0.20
C CYS A 147 -25.04 -14.49 -1.58
N GLU A 148 -25.30 -13.57 -2.50
CA GLU A 148 -24.62 -13.48 -3.81
C GLU A 148 -23.63 -12.31 -3.75
N ILE A 149 -22.38 -12.56 -4.10
CA ILE A 149 -21.31 -11.57 -4.15
C ILE A 149 -21.15 -11.06 -5.58
N VAL A 150 -21.35 -9.75 -5.79
CA VAL A 150 -21.10 -9.06 -7.06
C VAL A 150 -19.92 -8.14 -6.88
N ALA A 151 -18.85 -8.32 -7.64
CA ALA A 151 -17.66 -7.50 -7.57
C ALA A 151 -17.36 -6.79 -8.90
N PHE A 152 -16.90 -5.54 -8.79
CA PHE A 152 -16.45 -4.72 -9.92
C PHE A 152 -14.98 -4.40 -9.74
N GLY A 153 -14.18 -4.45 -10.84
CA GLY A 153 -12.76 -4.16 -10.78
C GLY A 153 -12.22 -3.76 -12.16
N ASP A 154 -11.16 -2.94 -12.16
CA ASP A 154 -10.51 -2.39 -13.35
C ASP A 154 -8.98 -2.59 -13.34
N GLN A 155 -8.40 -3.03 -12.22
CA GLN A 155 -6.98 -3.14 -12.02
C GLN A 155 -6.52 -4.56 -11.65
N ASN A 156 -5.22 -4.83 -11.81
CA ASN A 156 -4.63 -6.13 -11.49
C ASN A 156 -4.83 -6.55 -10.03
N ASN A 157 -4.90 -5.61 -9.10
CA ASN A 157 -5.17 -5.86 -7.69
C ASN A 157 -6.63 -6.23 -7.38
N ASP A 158 -7.52 -6.19 -8.39
CA ASP A 158 -8.92 -6.63 -8.28
C ASP A 158 -9.12 -8.09 -8.72
N ILE A 159 -8.14 -8.68 -9.43
CA ILE A 159 -8.29 -10.03 -10.02
C ILE A 159 -8.66 -11.06 -8.95
N GLU A 160 -7.99 -11.04 -7.81
CA GLU A 160 -8.25 -11.97 -6.72
C GLU A 160 -9.70 -11.83 -6.21
N MET A 161 -10.16 -10.60 -5.96
CA MET A 161 -11.54 -10.30 -5.55
C MET A 161 -12.57 -10.74 -6.61
N LEU A 162 -12.31 -10.43 -7.88
CA LEU A 162 -13.17 -10.86 -9.00
C LEU A 162 -13.25 -12.38 -9.12
N THR A 163 -12.16 -13.09 -8.83
CA THR A 163 -12.13 -14.56 -8.87
C THR A 163 -12.96 -15.19 -7.74
N HIS A 164 -13.11 -14.52 -6.61
CA HIS A 164 -13.89 -14.99 -5.46
C HIS A 164 -15.37 -14.57 -5.52
N ALA A 165 -15.74 -13.69 -6.42
CA ALA A 165 -17.13 -13.24 -6.56
C ALA A 165 -17.98 -14.23 -7.37
N ASP A 166 -19.26 -14.36 -6.99
CA ASP A 166 -20.24 -15.15 -7.76
C ASP A 166 -20.52 -14.50 -9.13
N ARG A 167 -20.46 -13.16 -9.19
CA ARG A 167 -20.63 -12.38 -10.42
C ARG A 167 -19.52 -11.34 -10.55
N PRO A 168 -18.40 -11.70 -11.19
CA PRO A 168 -17.32 -10.76 -11.48
C PRO A 168 -17.68 -9.86 -12.67
N ILE A 169 -17.40 -8.56 -12.55
CA ILE A 169 -17.61 -7.57 -13.61
C ILE A 169 -16.32 -6.75 -13.76
N ALA A 170 -15.59 -7.02 -14.85
CA ALA A 170 -14.47 -6.17 -15.23
C ALA A 170 -15.00 -4.91 -15.92
N VAL A 171 -14.55 -3.75 -15.46
CA VAL A 171 -14.86 -2.44 -16.05
C VAL A 171 -13.61 -1.86 -16.69
N ALA A 172 -13.79 -1.06 -17.77
CA ALA A 172 -12.71 -0.43 -18.52
C ALA A 172 -12.59 1.05 -18.15
#